data_2535d2aa2eceee34a27999766cdb6f1e
#
_entry.id   2535d2aa2eceee34a27999766cdb6f1e
#
_cell.length_a   1.000
_cell.length_b   1.000
_cell.length_c   1.000
_cell.angle_alpha   90.00
_cell.angle_beta   90.00
_cell.angle_gamma   90.00
#
_symmetry.space_group_name_H-M   'P 1'
#
loop_
_entity.id
_entity.type
_entity.pdbx_description
1 polymer ?
#
loop_
_entity_poly.entity_id
_entity_poly.type
_entity_poly.pdbx_seq_one_letter_code
_entity_poly.pdbx_strand_id
1 'polypeptide(L)'
;GFRPPSARNNPWAFPGAEKLRTLETSRDRWGSGNVGNGHYKTSDEWLKTLKPDLVVAFFGYGESFSGVRDLTAFRAELEGFVKHTLSTKYNGRKAPTLALVSPIAFQDLSALHDTPNGVDENINLALYTSVMKEIASNHKVHFVDLFSPTLAWFESSAEPLTRDGVLLTDEGYEKLSPLLADLLFGVFKAPSIPNLSRLQKSIREKNWLWLNYYKIPNGVHVFGRRHNPFGPKNYPAELQKLAQMMSVRDQGVWAALADEPFDMAAGDAKTDVLPDMGQNRAKSLSVE
;
A
#
# COMPACT_ATOMS: atom_id res chain seq x y z
N GLY A 1 -24.69 -9.12 -16.34
CA GLY A 1 -23.69 -8.25 -16.87
C GLY A 1 -23.09 -7.37 -15.78
N PHE A 2 -21.88 -7.67 -15.37
CA PHE A 2 -21.11 -6.83 -14.43
C PHE A 2 -20.77 -5.51 -15.13
N ARG A 3 -21.32 -4.40 -14.67
CA ARG A 3 -20.86 -3.08 -15.07
C ARG A 3 -19.69 -2.72 -14.16
N PRO A 4 -18.48 -2.53 -14.65
CA PRO A 4 -17.40 -2.03 -13.83
C PRO A 4 -17.81 -0.66 -13.27
N PRO A 5 -17.44 -0.32 -12.03
CA PRO A 5 -17.70 0.99 -11.48
C PRO A 5 -17.08 2.04 -12.42
N SER A 6 -17.85 3.06 -12.77
CA SER A 6 -17.35 4.17 -13.57
C SER A 6 -16.13 4.78 -12.85
N ALA A 7 -15.16 5.32 -13.60
CA ALA A 7 -13.96 5.98 -13.04
C ALA A 7 -14.28 7.03 -11.96
N ARG A 8 -15.53 7.50 -11.89
CA ARG A 8 -16.02 8.40 -10.85
C ARG A 8 -16.18 7.78 -9.46
N ASN A 9 -16.13 6.45 -9.33
CA ASN A 9 -16.34 5.73 -8.07
C ASN A 9 -15.16 4.85 -7.66
N ASN A 10 -14.00 5.01 -8.30
CA ASN A 10 -12.79 4.32 -7.88
C ASN A 10 -12.19 5.07 -6.68
N PRO A 11 -12.24 4.53 -5.44
CA PRO A 11 -11.69 5.20 -4.26
C PRO A 11 -10.16 5.34 -4.31
N TRP A 12 -9.50 4.71 -5.28
CA TRP A 12 -8.05 4.73 -5.51
C TRP A 12 -7.63 5.57 -6.73
N ALA A 13 -8.59 6.09 -7.51
CA ALA A 13 -8.26 7.02 -8.58
C ALA A 13 -7.82 8.34 -7.95
N PHE A 14 -6.56 8.68 -8.11
CA PHE A 14 -6.08 10.03 -7.80
C PHE A 14 -6.76 11.00 -8.76
N PRO A 15 -7.61 11.89 -8.29
CA PRO A 15 -8.26 12.85 -9.14
C PRO A 15 -7.25 13.90 -9.59
N GLY A 16 -7.35 14.33 -10.84
CA GLY A 16 -6.80 15.62 -11.26
C GLY A 16 -7.28 16.75 -10.34
N ALA A 17 -6.70 17.95 -10.43
CA ALA A 17 -6.97 19.06 -9.52
C ALA A 17 -8.48 19.38 -9.34
N GLU A 18 -9.32 19.09 -10.34
CA GLU A 18 -10.79 19.20 -10.25
C GLU A 18 -11.42 18.12 -9.38
N LYS A 19 -10.88 16.90 -9.38
CA LYS A 19 -11.37 15.81 -8.53
C LYS A 19 -10.90 15.93 -7.08
N LEU A 20 -9.80 16.62 -6.80
CA LEU A 20 -9.45 17.03 -5.43
C LEU A 20 -10.58 17.89 -4.83
N ARG A 21 -11.16 18.81 -5.60
CA ARG A 21 -12.38 19.55 -5.20
C ARG A 21 -13.58 18.63 -5.00
N THR A 22 -13.75 17.61 -5.83
CA THR A 22 -14.87 16.63 -5.71
C THR A 22 -14.68 15.71 -4.52
N LEU A 23 -13.45 15.38 -4.13
CA LEU A 23 -13.16 14.65 -2.89
C LEU A 23 -13.38 15.55 -1.66
N GLU A 24 -13.07 16.83 -1.71
CA GLU A 24 -13.44 17.79 -0.66
C GLU A 24 -14.95 17.91 -0.52
N THR A 25 -15.70 18.01 -1.63
CA THR A 25 -17.17 18.05 -1.60
C THR A 25 -17.82 16.72 -1.25
N SER A 26 -17.21 15.57 -1.56
CA SER A 26 -17.68 14.28 -1.07
C SER A 26 -17.35 14.06 0.41
N ARG A 27 -16.28 14.67 0.92
CA ARG A 27 -15.96 14.77 2.33
C ARG A 27 -17.09 15.41 3.12
N ASP A 28 -17.65 16.52 2.65
CA ASP A 28 -18.78 17.19 3.29
C ASP A 28 -20.06 16.35 3.26
N ARG A 29 -20.24 15.53 2.22
CA ARG A 29 -21.42 14.68 2.05
C ARG A 29 -21.37 13.40 2.92
N TRP A 30 -20.18 12.89 3.25
CA TRP A 30 -19.99 11.68 4.08
C TRP A 30 -19.65 12.00 5.53
N GLY A 31 -19.18 13.21 5.83
CA GLY A 31 -18.72 13.63 7.14
C GLY A 31 -19.74 14.31 8.02
N SER A 32 -20.81 14.89 7.44
CA SER A 32 -21.70 15.80 8.17
C SER A 32 -22.87 15.15 8.90
N GLY A 33 -23.00 13.83 8.92
CA GLY A 33 -24.21 13.22 9.47
C GLY A 33 -24.04 11.99 10.34
N ASN A 34 -22.89 11.36 10.43
CA ASN A 34 -22.68 10.16 11.26
C ASN A 34 -21.72 10.44 12.39
N VAL A 35 -22.28 10.65 13.56
CA VAL A 35 -21.57 10.58 14.85
C VAL A 35 -20.88 9.22 14.92
N GLY A 36 -19.56 9.20 14.81
CA GLY A 36 -18.75 8.00 14.90
C GLY A 36 -17.95 7.65 13.62
N ASN A 37 -18.28 8.20 12.48
CA ASN A 37 -17.41 8.12 11.31
C ASN A 37 -16.41 9.27 11.39
N GLY A 38 -15.26 9.04 12.01
CA GLY A 38 -14.15 9.97 11.97
C GLY A 38 -13.87 10.35 10.51
N HIS A 39 -13.47 11.60 10.27
CA HIS A 39 -13.08 12.05 8.95
C HIS A 39 -12.01 11.11 8.39
N TYR A 40 -12.32 10.43 7.29
CA TYR A 40 -11.29 9.70 6.56
C TYR A 40 -10.29 10.72 6.02
N LYS A 41 -9.03 10.55 6.39
CA LYS A 41 -7.95 11.39 5.85
C LYS A 41 -7.88 11.22 4.34
N THR A 42 -7.71 12.32 3.63
CA THR A 42 -7.36 12.30 2.21
C THR A 42 -5.98 11.70 2.01
N SER A 43 -5.64 11.31 0.78
CA SER A 43 -4.29 10.82 0.45
C SER A 43 -3.21 11.82 0.86
N ASP A 44 -3.44 13.11 0.65
CA ASP A 44 -2.51 14.17 1.06
C ASP A 44 -2.35 14.30 2.57
N GLU A 45 -3.44 14.18 3.32
CA GLU A 45 -3.38 14.19 4.79
C GLU A 45 -2.63 12.97 5.34
N TRP A 46 -2.78 11.81 4.69
CA TRP A 46 -1.99 10.64 5.02
C TRP A 46 -0.51 10.84 4.68
N LEU A 47 -0.18 11.32 3.49
CA LEU A 47 1.21 11.60 3.11
C LEU A 47 1.86 12.65 4.02
N LYS A 48 1.13 13.69 4.42
CA LYS A 48 1.61 14.67 5.43
C LYS A 48 1.83 14.04 6.80
N THR A 49 1.04 13.05 7.17
CA THR A 49 1.21 12.30 8.42
C THR A 49 2.43 11.38 8.35
N LEU A 50 2.60 10.67 7.24
CA LEU A 50 3.69 9.71 7.02
C LEU A 50 5.02 10.39 6.69
N LYS A 51 4.99 11.61 6.15
CA LYS A 51 6.19 12.39 5.78
C LYS A 51 7.18 11.65 4.87
N PRO A 52 6.72 11.01 3.77
CA PRO A 52 7.58 10.16 2.95
C PRO A 52 8.68 10.98 2.28
N ASP A 53 9.87 10.37 2.18
CA ASP A 53 10.98 10.84 1.33
C ASP A 53 10.95 10.18 -0.06
N LEU A 54 10.27 9.04 -0.19
CA LEU A 54 10.04 8.30 -1.43
C LEU A 54 8.56 7.89 -1.52
N VAL A 55 7.95 8.13 -2.67
CA VAL A 55 6.62 7.63 -3.05
C VAL A 55 6.79 6.66 -4.21
N VAL A 56 6.38 5.42 -4.01
CA VAL A 56 6.33 4.38 -5.06
C VAL A 56 4.87 4.19 -5.43
N ALA A 57 4.50 4.61 -6.63
CA ALA A 57 3.12 4.69 -7.08
C ALA A 57 2.81 3.63 -8.14
N PHE A 58 1.90 2.73 -7.83
CA PHE A 58 1.42 1.67 -8.72
C PHE A 58 0.09 2.10 -9.33
N PHE A 59 0.05 2.27 -10.64
CA PHE A 59 -1.14 2.67 -11.39
C PHE A 59 -1.27 1.86 -12.67
N GLY A 60 -2.38 2.04 -13.37
CA GLY A 60 -2.59 1.55 -14.72
C GLY A 60 -3.33 0.22 -14.81
N TYR A 61 -3.39 -0.60 -13.75
CA TYR A 61 -4.09 -1.88 -13.81
C TYR A 61 -5.63 -1.68 -13.83
N GLY A 62 -6.19 -1.07 -12.81
CA GLY A 62 -7.64 -0.84 -12.74
C GLY A 62 -8.16 0.05 -13.84
N GLU A 63 -7.36 1.03 -14.24
CA GLU A 63 -7.70 1.98 -15.29
C GLU A 63 -7.69 1.32 -16.68
N SER A 64 -6.84 0.30 -16.91
CA SER A 64 -6.71 -0.40 -18.19
C SER A 64 -8.01 -1.13 -18.61
N PHE A 65 -8.90 -1.47 -17.69
CA PHE A 65 -10.21 -2.06 -18.01
C PHE A 65 -11.13 -1.15 -18.85
N SER A 66 -10.86 0.15 -18.87
CA SER A 66 -11.57 1.09 -19.72
C SER A 66 -11.06 1.12 -21.16
N GLY A 67 -9.95 0.42 -21.45
CA GLY A 67 -9.33 0.35 -22.77
C GLY A 67 -8.90 1.71 -23.30
N VAL A 68 -8.82 1.85 -24.62
CA VAL A 68 -8.39 3.07 -25.31
C VAL A 68 -9.29 4.27 -24.98
N ARG A 69 -10.57 4.04 -24.68
CA ARG A 69 -11.56 5.11 -24.47
C ARG A 69 -11.14 6.09 -23.38
N ASP A 70 -10.60 5.61 -22.27
CA ASP A 70 -10.27 6.46 -21.12
C ASP A 70 -8.76 6.77 -21.02
N LEU A 71 -7.97 6.39 -22.03
CA LEU A 71 -6.52 6.57 -22.01
C LEU A 71 -6.12 8.06 -21.91
N THR A 72 -6.86 8.95 -22.56
CA THR A 72 -6.65 10.41 -22.48
C THR A 72 -6.95 10.95 -21.09
N ALA A 73 -8.01 10.46 -20.45
CA ALA A 73 -8.36 10.84 -19.09
C ALA A 73 -7.31 10.31 -18.09
N PHE A 74 -6.87 9.06 -18.24
CA PHE A 74 -5.81 8.49 -17.43
C PHE A 74 -4.50 9.30 -17.52
N ARG A 75 -4.10 9.68 -18.76
CA ARG A 75 -2.93 10.54 -18.99
C ARG A 75 -3.03 11.85 -18.19
N ALA A 76 -4.15 12.54 -18.29
CA ALA A 76 -4.35 13.81 -17.62
C ALA A 76 -4.34 13.67 -16.08
N GLU A 77 -4.97 12.62 -15.57
CA GLU A 77 -5.04 12.32 -14.13
C GLU A 77 -3.66 11.96 -13.58
N LEU A 78 -2.90 11.10 -14.27
CA LEU A 78 -1.57 10.71 -13.85
C LEU A 78 -0.58 11.88 -13.91
N GLU A 79 -0.66 12.70 -14.95
CA GLU A 79 0.16 13.92 -15.06
C GLU A 79 -0.16 14.89 -13.93
N GLY A 80 -1.44 15.06 -13.58
CA GLY A 80 -1.89 15.86 -12.45
C GLY A 80 -1.32 15.33 -11.12
N PHE A 81 -1.36 14.01 -10.90
CA PHE A 81 -0.76 13.36 -9.73
C PHE A 81 0.74 13.62 -9.64
N VAL A 82 1.48 13.45 -10.74
CA VAL A 82 2.93 13.67 -10.78
C VAL A 82 3.27 15.11 -10.44
N LYS A 83 2.61 16.09 -11.09
CA LYS A 83 2.82 17.52 -10.83
C LYS A 83 2.51 17.87 -9.36
N HIS A 84 1.40 17.38 -8.84
CA HIS A 84 1.00 17.62 -7.46
C HIS A 84 2.04 17.05 -6.47
N THR A 85 2.45 15.80 -6.66
CA THR A 85 3.41 15.12 -5.78
C THR A 85 4.77 15.83 -5.78
N LEU A 86 5.26 16.24 -6.96
CA LEU A 86 6.53 16.95 -7.10
C LEU A 86 6.50 18.38 -6.57
N SER A 87 5.33 18.99 -6.43
CA SER A 87 5.16 20.35 -5.87
C SER A 87 4.92 20.35 -4.36
N THR A 88 4.61 19.20 -3.76
CA THR A 88 4.17 19.10 -2.35
C THR A 88 5.30 18.62 -1.45
N LYS A 89 5.54 19.35 -0.36
CA LYS A 89 6.57 19.00 0.65
C LYS A 89 5.93 18.26 1.82
N TYR A 90 5.60 17.00 1.65
CA TYR A 90 4.92 16.19 2.69
C TYR A 90 5.71 16.10 4.00
N ASN A 91 7.05 16.02 3.92
CA ASN A 91 7.93 16.01 5.09
C ASN A 91 8.29 17.42 5.61
N GLY A 92 7.73 18.50 5.03
CA GLY A 92 8.00 19.89 5.37
C GLY A 92 9.35 20.44 4.85
N ARG A 93 10.18 19.62 4.21
CA ARG A 93 11.54 19.99 3.74
C ARG A 93 11.62 20.06 2.22
N LYS A 94 11.35 18.97 1.55
CA LYS A 94 11.43 18.82 0.10
C LYS A 94 10.30 17.95 -0.43
N ALA A 95 10.04 18.02 -1.73
CA ALA A 95 9.17 17.05 -2.41
C ALA A 95 9.78 15.65 -2.30
N PRO A 96 8.96 14.58 -2.22
CA PRO A 96 9.45 13.22 -2.22
C PRO A 96 10.07 12.86 -3.57
N THR A 97 10.98 11.92 -3.57
CA THR A 97 11.32 11.19 -4.78
C THR A 97 10.09 10.40 -5.23
N LEU A 98 9.77 10.43 -6.51
CA LEU A 98 8.62 9.71 -7.06
C LEU A 98 9.11 8.62 -8.03
N ALA A 99 8.61 7.41 -7.85
CA ALA A 99 8.74 6.32 -8.80
C ALA A 99 7.34 5.88 -9.27
N LEU A 100 7.13 5.85 -10.57
CA LEU A 100 5.94 5.28 -11.19
C LEU A 100 6.23 3.82 -11.55
N VAL A 101 5.40 2.91 -11.08
CA VAL A 101 5.55 1.48 -11.33
C VAL A 101 4.38 1.02 -12.19
N SER A 102 4.68 0.42 -13.34
CA SER A 102 3.66 -0.15 -14.21
C SER A 102 2.96 -1.33 -13.54
N PRO A 103 1.75 -1.72 -14.00
CA PRO A 103 1.20 -3.01 -13.65
C PRO A 103 2.12 -4.14 -14.16
N ILE A 104 1.94 -5.34 -13.61
CA ILE A 104 2.44 -6.57 -14.21
C ILE A 104 1.54 -6.96 -15.40
N ALA A 105 2.01 -7.84 -16.28
CA ALA A 105 1.19 -8.43 -17.33
C ALA A 105 0.07 -9.31 -16.72
N PHE A 106 -0.93 -9.60 -17.51
CA PHE A 106 -1.96 -10.59 -17.18
C PHE A 106 -1.48 -11.97 -17.64
N GLN A 107 -1.46 -12.95 -16.75
CA GLN A 107 -1.10 -14.33 -17.07
C GLN A 107 -2.32 -15.08 -17.60
N ASP A 108 -2.19 -15.76 -18.73
CA ASP A 108 -3.22 -16.66 -19.23
C ASP A 108 -3.32 -17.91 -18.34
N LEU A 109 -4.41 -18.01 -17.64
CA LEU A 109 -4.80 -19.19 -16.85
C LEU A 109 -6.11 -19.79 -17.33
N SER A 110 -6.59 -19.44 -18.52
CA SER A 110 -7.89 -19.87 -19.07
C SER A 110 -8.02 -21.39 -19.23
N ALA A 111 -6.89 -22.09 -19.36
CA ALA A 111 -6.88 -23.55 -19.35
C ALA A 111 -7.12 -24.19 -17.97
N LEU A 112 -6.90 -23.44 -16.89
CA LEU A 112 -7.01 -23.93 -15.51
C LEU A 112 -8.21 -23.36 -14.75
N HIS A 113 -8.62 -22.15 -15.10
CA HIS A 113 -9.64 -21.38 -14.41
C HIS A 113 -10.57 -20.68 -15.41
N ASP A 114 -11.76 -20.29 -14.97
CA ASP A 114 -12.67 -19.44 -15.72
C ASP A 114 -12.20 -17.96 -15.68
N THR A 115 -11.06 -17.71 -16.33
CA THR A 115 -10.43 -16.41 -16.44
C THR A 115 -10.26 -16.01 -17.91
N PRO A 116 -10.13 -14.72 -18.22
CA PRO A 116 -9.70 -14.27 -19.55
C PRO A 116 -8.37 -14.90 -19.97
N ASN A 117 -8.13 -14.98 -21.27
CA ASN A 117 -6.88 -15.47 -21.83
C ASN A 117 -5.75 -14.43 -21.84
N GLY A 118 -6.01 -13.24 -21.35
CA GLY A 118 -5.02 -12.18 -21.19
C GLY A 118 -4.67 -11.39 -22.46
N VAL A 119 -5.20 -11.75 -23.63
CA VAL A 119 -4.84 -11.07 -24.89
C VAL A 119 -5.27 -9.60 -24.87
N ASP A 120 -6.55 -9.34 -24.64
CA ASP A 120 -7.08 -7.97 -24.61
C ASP A 120 -6.59 -7.20 -23.39
N GLU A 121 -6.46 -7.87 -22.25
CA GLU A 121 -5.91 -7.30 -21.02
C GLU A 121 -4.49 -6.80 -21.25
N ASN A 122 -3.62 -7.61 -21.87
CA ASN A 122 -2.23 -7.25 -22.12
C ASN A 122 -2.07 -6.15 -23.18
N ILE A 123 -2.94 -6.11 -24.20
CA ILE A 123 -2.98 -4.98 -25.13
C ILE A 123 -3.25 -3.67 -24.39
N ASN A 124 -4.25 -3.66 -23.53
CA ASN A 124 -4.61 -2.48 -22.74
C ASN A 124 -3.51 -2.12 -21.73
N LEU A 125 -2.98 -3.09 -20.99
CA LEU A 125 -1.89 -2.89 -20.03
C LEU A 125 -0.64 -2.29 -20.70
N ALA A 126 -0.30 -2.74 -21.91
CA ALA A 126 0.80 -2.18 -22.69
C ALA A 126 0.58 -0.69 -23.03
N LEU A 127 -0.65 -0.32 -23.44
CA LEU A 127 -1.00 1.07 -23.74
C LEU A 127 -0.86 1.97 -22.50
N TYR A 128 -1.40 1.53 -21.35
CA TYR A 128 -1.34 2.28 -20.10
C TYR A 128 0.10 2.37 -19.57
N THR A 129 0.87 1.30 -19.66
CA THR A 129 2.30 1.28 -19.35
C THR A 129 3.09 2.28 -20.18
N SER A 130 2.79 2.35 -21.50
CA SER A 130 3.44 3.32 -22.41
C SER A 130 3.15 4.76 -22.01
N VAL A 131 1.91 5.08 -21.64
CA VAL A 131 1.53 6.40 -21.13
C VAL A 131 2.27 6.74 -19.84
N MET A 132 2.37 5.79 -18.92
CA MET A 132 3.11 5.98 -17.66
C MET A 132 4.59 6.28 -17.92
N LYS A 133 5.22 5.53 -18.81
CA LYS A 133 6.62 5.71 -19.22
C LYS A 133 6.86 7.08 -19.84
N GLU A 134 5.97 7.53 -20.71
CA GLU A 134 6.05 8.84 -21.35
C GLU A 134 5.95 9.97 -20.33
N ILE A 135 4.96 9.91 -19.42
CA ILE A 135 4.79 10.90 -18.36
C ILE A 135 6.01 10.94 -17.44
N ALA A 136 6.51 9.77 -17.04
CA ALA A 136 7.70 9.67 -16.22
C ALA A 136 8.90 10.35 -16.88
N SER A 137 9.11 10.10 -18.18
CA SER A 137 10.16 10.73 -18.96
C SER A 137 10.01 12.26 -19.03
N ASN A 138 8.80 12.75 -19.33
CA ASN A 138 8.51 14.18 -19.46
C ASN A 138 8.74 14.95 -18.15
N HIS A 139 8.45 14.32 -17.02
CA HIS A 139 8.60 14.91 -15.69
C HIS A 139 9.89 14.52 -14.96
N LYS A 140 10.77 13.72 -15.61
CA LYS A 140 12.03 13.24 -15.05
C LYS A 140 11.83 12.51 -13.70
N VAL A 141 10.75 11.75 -13.58
CA VAL A 141 10.51 10.84 -12.46
C VAL A 141 10.97 9.43 -12.83
N HIS A 142 11.28 8.63 -11.82
CA HIS A 142 11.72 7.27 -12.05
C HIS A 142 10.56 6.41 -12.55
N PHE A 143 10.82 5.60 -13.61
CA PHE A 143 9.86 4.66 -14.14
C PHE A 143 10.35 3.23 -13.96
N VAL A 144 9.49 2.38 -13.41
CA VAL A 144 9.74 0.95 -13.16
C VAL A 144 8.79 0.15 -14.06
N ASP A 145 9.35 -0.49 -15.06
CA ASP A 145 8.61 -1.36 -15.97
C ASP A 145 8.55 -2.78 -15.38
N LEU A 146 7.38 -3.15 -14.85
CA LEU A 146 7.09 -4.53 -14.46
C LEU A 146 6.32 -5.29 -15.54
N PHE A 147 5.67 -4.59 -16.47
CA PHE A 147 4.86 -5.20 -17.52
C PHE A 147 5.71 -6.07 -18.45
N SER A 148 6.76 -5.50 -19.03
CA SER A 148 7.57 -6.20 -20.03
C SER A 148 8.23 -7.48 -19.49
N PRO A 149 8.92 -7.48 -18.34
CA PRO A 149 9.53 -8.69 -17.82
C PRO A 149 8.51 -9.73 -17.38
N THR A 150 7.37 -9.32 -16.78
CA THR A 150 6.35 -10.29 -16.35
C THR A 150 5.62 -10.92 -17.51
N LEU A 151 5.39 -10.20 -18.62
CA LEU A 151 4.85 -10.77 -19.85
C LEU A 151 5.73 -11.91 -20.35
N ALA A 152 7.04 -11.67 -20.48
CA ALA A 152 8.00 -12.68 -20.90
C ALA A 152 8.07 -13.89 -19.92
N TRP A 153 7.92 -13.65 -18.63
CA TRP A 153 7.89 -14.73 -17.64
C TRP A 153 6.64 -15.60 -17.78
N PHE A 154 5.49 -14.98 -17.97
CA PHE A 154 4.21 -15.70 -18.06
C PHE A 154 4.12 -16.54 -19.33
N GLU A 155 4.75 -16.08 -20.43
CA GLU A 155 4.85 -16.84 -21.67
C GLU A 155 5.79 -18.05 -21.57
N SER A 156 6.79 -17.99 -20.69
CA SER A 156 7.84 -19.03 -20.59
C SER A 156 7.77 -19.90 -19.35
N SER A 157 6.92 -19.56 -18.38
CA SER A 157 6.82 -20.32 -17.14
C SER A 157 6.03 -21.61 -17.30
N ALA A 158 6.58 -22.73 -16.82
CA ALA A 158 5.88 -24.01 -16.81
C ALA A 158 4.76 -24.05 -15.75
N GLU A 159 4.94 -23.31 -14.66
CA GLU A 159 3.99 -23.24 -13.55
C GLU A 159 3.40 -21.84 -13.44
N PRO A 160 2.14 -21.71 -12.99
CA PRO A 160 1.52 -20.41 -12.77
C PRO A 160 2.28 -19.56 -11.75
N LEU A 161 2.60 -18.32 -12.11
CA LEU A 161 3.16 -17.32 -11.21
C LEU A 161 2.09 -16.40 -10.60
N THR A 162 0.84 -16.57 -11.06
CA THR A 162 -0.33 -15.88 -10.51
C THR A 162 -1.43 -16.88 -10.16
N ARG A 163 -2.37 -16.46 -9.32
CA ARG A 163 -3.52 -17.29 -8.90
C ARG A 163 -4.75 -17.10 -9.79
N ASP A 164 -4.88 -15.93 -10.41
CA ASP A 164 -6.06 -15.50 -11.16
C ASP A 164 -5.70 -14.65 -12.40
N GLY A 165 -4.45 -14.71 -12.83
CA GLY A 165 -3.90 -13.89 -13.90
C GLY A 165 -3.20 -12.61 -13.42
N VAL A 166 -3.42 -12.19 -12.16
CA VAL A 166 -2.90 -10.90 -11.62
C VAL A 166 -2.29 -11.03 -10.24
N LEU A 167 -2.96 -11.73 -9.32
CA LEU A 167 -2.46 -11.90 -7.95
C LEU A 167 -1.35 -12.95 -7.95
N LEU A 168 -0.14 -12.50 -7.68
CA LEU A 168 1.03 -13.37 -7.66
C LEU A 168 0.90 -14.51 -6.65
N THR A 169 1.46 -15.66 -6.99
CA THR A 169 1.77 -16.75 -6.05
C THR A 169 3.00 -16.37 -5.22
N ASP A 170 3.34 -17.21 -4.24
CA ASP A 170 4.56 -17.01 -3.45
C ASP A 170 5.81 -17.05 -4.35
N GLU A 171 5.85 -17.97 -5.33
CA GLU A 171 6.90 -18.08 -6.35
C GLU A 171 6.94 -16.82 -7.25
N GLY A 172 5.76 -16.31 -7.62
CA GLY A 172 5.63 -15.04 -8.36
C GLY A 172 6.24 -13.87 -7.58
N TYR A 173 5.97 -13.77 -6.28
CA TYR A 173 6.57 -12.75 -5.42
C TYR A 173 8.07 -12.95 -5.23
N GLU A 174 8.54 -14.18 -5.05
CA GLU A 174 9.97 -14.48 -4.93
C GLU A 174 10.74 -14.05 -6.19
N LYS A 175 10.13 -14.20 -7.37
CA LYS A 175 10.72 -13.78 -8.64
C LYS A 175 10.63 -12.26 -8.86
N LEU A 176 9.51 -11.63 -8.49
CA LEU A 176 9.29 -10.19 -8.70
C LEU A 176 10.09 -9.32 -7.73
N SER A 177 10.23 -9.74 -6.47
CA SER A 177 10.80 -8.89 -5.41
C SER A 177 12.23 -8.41 -5.71
N PRO A 178 13.18 -9.28 -6.12
CA PRO A 178 14.52 -8.82 -6.48
C PRO A 178 14.50 -7.91 -7.71
N LEU A 179 13.70 -8.23 -8.74
CA LEU A 179 13.58 -7.38 -9.92
C LEU A 179 13.08 -5.97 -9.54
N LEU A 180 12.02 -5.88 -8.74
CA LEU A 180 11.47 -4.60 -8.29
C LEU A 180 12.52 -3.81 -7.50
N ALA A 181 13.27 -4.48 -6.61
CA ALA A 181 14.33 -3.84 -5.85
C ALA A 181 15.45 -3.31 -6.77
N ASP A 182 15.89 -4.10 -7.73
CA ASP A 182 16.94 -3.71 -8.70
C ASP A 182 16.48 -2.54 -9.58
N LEU A 183 15.22 -2.56 -10.01
CA LEU A 183 14.66 -1.48 -10.82
C LEU A 183 14.45 -0.19 -10.03
N LEU A 184 14.11 -0.27 -8.73
CA LEU A 184 13.91 0.90 -7.88
C LEU A 184 15.22 1.52 -7.39
N PHE A 185 16.19 0.70 -7.02
CA PHE A 185 17.38 1.14 -6.29
C PHE A 185 18.70 0.89 -7.05
N GLY A 186 18.62 0.26 -8.22
CA GLY A 186 19.78 -0.20 -8.96
C GLY A 186 20.29 -1.56 -8.47
N VAL A 187 21.02 -2.24 -9.34
CA VAL A 187 21.63 -3.52 -9.00
C VAL A 187 22.75 -3.30 -8.00
N PHE A 188 22.60 -3.80 -6.80
CA PHE A 188 23.63 -3.74 -5.78
C PHE A 188 23.85 -5.13 -5.16
N LYS A 189 25.07 -5.37 -4.74
CA LYS A 189 25.35 -6.57 -3.97
C LYS A 189 24.76 -6.38 -2.58
N ALA A 190 23.69 -7.09 -2.29
CA ALA A 190 23.09 -7.05 -0.96
C ALA A 190 24.16 -7.40 0.10
N PRO A 191 24.32 -6.57 1.16
CA PRO A 191 25.20 -6.94 2.26
C PRO A 191 24.71 -8.23 2.90
N SER A 192 25.65 -9.06 3.34
CA SER A 192 25.29 -10.21 4.17
C SER A 192 24.67 -9.69 5.46
N ILE A 193 23.45 -10.12 5.76
CA ILE A 193 22.78 -9.79 7.01
C ILE A 193 23.00 -10.94 7.99
N PRO A 194 23.84 -10.75 9.02
CA PRO A 194 24.23 -11.85 9.92
C PRO A 194 23.03 -12.52 10.60
N ASN A 195 22.03 -11.74 10.96
CA ASN A 195 20.83 -12.20 11.67
C ASN A 195 19.54 -12.01 10.86
N LEU A 196 19.50 -12.54 9.62
CA LEU A 196 18.36 -12.41 8.73
C LEU A 196 17.05 -12.89 9.38
N SER A 197 17.07 -14.00 10.12
CA SER A 197 15.88 -14.51 10.81
C SER A 197 15.34 -13.55 11.88
N ARG A 198 16.23 -12.92 12.64
CA ARG A 198 15.85 -11.90 13.63
C ARG A 198 15.26 -10.66 12.96
N LEU A 199 15.89 -10.22 11.86
CA LEU A 199 15.39 -9.12 11.05
C LEU A 199 13.98 -9.41 10.51
N GLN A 200 13.79 -10.56 9.87
CA GLN A 200 12.51 -10.99 9.32
C GLN A 200 11.43 -11.11 10.41
N LYS A 201 11.79 -11.61 11.60
CA LYS A 201 10.87 -11.70 12.73
C LYS A 201 10.40 -10.29 13.14
N SER A 202 11.32 -9.35 13.34
CA SER A 202 10.99 -7.96 13.73
C SER A 202 10.10 -7.27 12.69
N ILE A 203 10.38 -7.47 11.39
CA ILE A 203 9.58 -6.91 10.31
C ILE A 203 8.17 -7.52 10.29
N ARG A 204 8.03 -8.85 10.43
CA ARG A 204 6.71 -9.51 10.46
C ARG A 204 5.87 -9.05 11.65
N GLU A 205 6.46 -8.96 12.83
CA GLU A 205 5.78 -8.45 14.02
C GLU A 205 5.35 -6.99 13.84
N LYS A 206 6.23 -6.15 13.28
CA LYS A 206 5.89 -4.76 12.96
C LYS A 206 4.73 -4.66 11.98
N ASN A 207 4.75 -5.44 10.91
CA ASN A 207 3.67 -5.46 9.91
C ASN A 207 2.35 -5.92 10.53
N TRP A 208 2.37 -6.90 11.41
CA TRP A 208 1.18 -7.35 12.13
C TRP A 208 0.62 -6.25 13.04
N LEU A 209 1.48 -5.55 13.81
CA LEU A 209 1.08 -4.41 14.64
C LEU A 209 0.51 -3.27 13.80
N TRP A 210 1.17 -2.96 12.67
CA TRP A 210 0.72 -1.95 11.71
C TRP A 210 -0.67 -2.26 11.16
N LEU A 211 -0.90 -3.50 10.73
CA LEU A 211 -2.21 -3.93 10.26
C LEU A 211 -3.29 -3.75 11.34
N ASN A 212 -3.00 -4.14 12.58
CA ASN A 212 -3.94 -4.02 13.69
C ASN A 212 -4.14 -2.57 14.18
N TYR A 213 -3.20 -1.68 13.92
CA TYR A 213 -3.37 -0.25 14.17
C TYR A 213 -4.45 0.37 13.26
N TYR A 214 -4.53 -0.06 11.99
CA TYR A 214 -5.50 0.46 11.03
C TYR A 214 -6.78 -0.38 10.93
N LYS A 215 -6.69 -1.67 11.20
CA LYS A 215 -7.83 -2.57 11.15
C LYS A 215 -8.61 -2.52 12.46
N ILE A 216 -9.82 -1.99 12.40
CA ILE A 216 -10.72 -1.94 13.56
C ILE A 216 -11.12 -3.37 13.93
N PRO A 217 -10.76 -3.87 15.12
CA PRO A 217 -11.00 -5.26 15.50
C PRO A 217 -12.49 -5.54 15.72
N ASN A 218 -13.25 -4.56 16.21
CA ASN A 218 -14.68 -4.68 16.45
C ASN A 218 -15.38 -3.33 16.32
N GLY A 219 -15.98 -3.08 15.16
CA GLY A 219 -16.68 -1.81 14.89
C GLY A 219 -17.86 -1.55 15.84
N VAL A 220 -18.51 -2.59 16.38
CA VAL A 220 -19.62 -2.44 17.35
C VAL A 220 -19.12 -1.86 18.67
N HIS A 221 -17.91 -2.22 19.11
CA HIS A 221 -17.31 -1.69 20.32
C HIS A 221 -16.68 -0.31 20.10
N VAL A 222 -16.10 -0.06 18.93
CA VAL A 222 -15.41 1.21 18.67
C VAL A 222 -16.38 2.30 18.28
N PHE A 223 -17.33 2.04 17.38
CA PHE A 223 -18.21 3.04 16.77
C PHE A 223 -19.70 2.74 16.93
N GLY A 224 -20.08 1.53 17.30
CA GLY A 224 -21.46 1.10 17.34
C GLY A 224 -22.12 1.19 18.72
N ARG A 225 -23.15 0.37 18.94
CA ARG A 225 -23.99 0.39 20.15
C ARG A 225 -23.25 0.12 21.47
N ARG A 226 -22.04 -0.43 21.41
CA ARG A 226 -21.18 -0.69 22.58
C ARG A 226 -20.01 0.29 22.66
N HIS A 227 -20.11 1.45 21.98
CA HIS A 227 -19.07 2.47 21.99
C HIS A 227 -18.62 2.87 23.40
N ASN A 228 -19.56 3.08 24.33
CA ASN A 228 -19.23 3.36 25.72
C ASN A 228 -19.13 2.05 26.53
N PRO A 229 -18.00 1.84 27.28
CA PRO A 229 -16.83 2.71 27.44
C PRO A 229 -15.69 2.43 26.45
N PHE A 230 -15.83 1.45 25.54
CA PHE A 230 -14.72 0.88 24.78
C PHE A 230 -14.11 1.86 23.75
N GLY A 231 -14.94 2.56 22.99
CA GLY A 231 -14.50 3.51 21.98
C GLY A 231 -13.66 4.65 22.56
N PRO A 232 -14.16 5.43 23.55
CA PRO A 232 -13.42 6.56 24.06
C PRO A 232 -12.31 6.21 25.05
N LYS A 233 -12.41 5.09 25.81
CA LYS A 233 -11.44 4.77 26.86
C LYS A 233 -10.41 3.74 26.46
N ASN A 234 -10.82 2.65 25.82
CA ASN A 234 -9.92 1.56 25.46
C ASN A 234 -9.20 1.82 24.16
N TYR A 235 -9.98 2.07 23.09
CA TYR A 235 -9.47 2.05 21.74
C TYR A 235 -8.33 3.07 21.50
N PRO A 236 -8.41 4.33 21.97
CA PRO A 236 -7.29 5.26 21.85
C PRO A 236 -6.03 4.79 22.58
N ALA A 237 -6.17 4.20 23.77
CA ALA A 237 -5.04 3.67 24.53
C ALA A 237 -4.41 2.45 23.85
N GLU A 238 -5.24 1.57 23.25
CA GLU A 238 -4.77 0.43 22.45
C GLU A 238 -3.98 0.88 21.22
N LEU A 239 -4.49 1.88 20.48
CA LEU A 239 -3.78 2.46 19.34
C LEU A 239 -2.44 3.08 19.74
N GLN A 240 -2.40 3.81 20.84
CA GLN A 240 -1.17 4.40 21.37
C GLN A 240 -0.15 3.32 21.72
N LYS A 241 -0.59 2.26 22.41
CA LYS A 241 0.28 1.13 22.74
C LYS A 241 0.80 0.42 21.49
N LEU A 242 -0.04 0.17 20.48
CA LEU A 242 0.39 -0.41 19.20
C LEU A 242 1.46 0.46 18.52
N ALA A 243 1.29 1.79 18.52
CA ALA A 243 2.27 2.71 17.95
C ALA A 243 3.62 2.64 18.69
N GLN A 244 3.61 2.55 20.02
CA GLN A 244 4.82 2.39 20.83
C GLN A 244 5.48 1.03 20.55
N MET A 245 4.72 -0.06 20.48
CA MET A 245 5.25 -1.39 20.15
C MET A 245 5.83 -1.43 18.73
N MET A 246 5.23 -0.75 17.75
CA MET A 246 5.83 -0.60 16.42
C MET A 246 7.18 0.09 16.47
N SER A 247 7.32 1.15 17.28
CA SER A 247 8.61 1.81 17.48
C SER A 247 9.67 0.89 18.11
N VAL A 248 9.26 0.02 19.03
CA VAL A 248 10.16 -1.02 19.59
C VAL A 248 10.62 -1.98 18.49
N ARG A 249 9.72 -2.41 17.57
CA ARG A 249 10.10 -3.27 16.42
C ARG A 249 11.03 -2.57 15.45
N ASP A 250 10.85 -1.26 15.23
CA ASP A 250 11.79 -0.47 14.43
C ASP A 250 13.21 -0.51 15.02
N GLN A 251 13.34 -0.32 16.33
CA GLN A 251 14.64 -0.44 16.99
C GLN A 251 15.23 -1.85 16.83
N GLY A 252 14.40 -2.89 16.94
CA GLY A 252 14.82 -4.27 16.71
C GLY A 252 15.27 -4.54 15.26
N VAL A 253 14.62 -3.91 14.28
CA VAL A 253 15.02 -3.98 12.85
C VAL A 253 16.42 -3.36 12.68
N TRP A 254 16.64 -2.15 13.19
CA TRP A 254 17.93 -1.47 13.07
C TRP A 254 19.05 -2.20 13.82
N ALA A 255 18.77 -2.72 15.01
CA ALA A 255 19.73 -3.53 15.76
C ALA A 255 20.09 -4.83 15.02
N ALA A 256 19.09 -5.49 14.37
CA ALA A 256 19.37 -6.68 13.57
C ALA A 256 20.21 -6.39 12.34
N LEU A 257 20.03 -5.23 11.70
CA LEU A 257 20.85 -4.77 10.58
C LEU A 257 22.28 -4.43 11.00
N ALA A 258 22.45 -3.87 12.20
CA ALA A 258 23.75 -3.53 12.77
C ALA A 258 24.44 -4.72 13.47
N ASP A 259 23.80 -5.90 13.51
CA ASP A 259 24.24 -7.07 14.27
C ASP A 259 24.40 -6.81 15.79
N GLU A 260 23.60 -5.89 16.31
CA GLU A 260 23.59 -5.53 17.74
C GLU A 260 22.52 -6.34 18.50
N PRO A 261 22.77 -6.69 19.78
CA PRO A 261 21.75 -7.31 20.61
C PRO A 261 20.60 -6.33 20.88
N PHE A 262 19.37 -6.84 20.88
CA PHE A 262 18.18 -6.06 21.22
C PHE A 262 17.16 -6.92 21.97
N ASP A 263 16.76 -6.47 23.16
CA ASP A 263 15.73 -7.13 23.95
C ASP A 263 14.36 -6.53 23.66
N MET A 264 13.59 -7.22 22.82
CA MET A 264 12.25 -6.82 22.41
C MET A 264 11.28 -6.79 23.59
N ALA A 265 11.39 -7.78 24.51
CA ALA A 265 10.50 -7.87 25.67
C ALA A 265 10.74 -6.73 26.65
N ALA A 266 11.99 -6.35 26.90
CA ALA A 266 12.33 -5.18 27.71
C ALA A 266 11.87 -3.87 27.06
N GLY A 267 11.86 -3.81 25.72
CA GLY A 267 11.27 -2.69 24.98
C GLY A 267 9.76 -2.60 25.20
N ASP A 268 9.05 -3.71 25.01
CA ASP A 268 7.60 -3.79 25.17
C ASP A 268 7.14 -3.49 26.62
N ALA A 269 7.91 -3.90 27.61
CA ALA A 269 7.63 -3.62 29.03
C ALA A 269 7.62 -2.12 29.36
N LYS A 270 8.24 -1.28 28.53
CA LYS A 270 8.27 0.18 28.69
C LYS A 270 7.10 0.89 28.00
N THR A 271 6.28 0.17 27.23
CA THR A 271 5.10 0.75 26.60
C THR A 271 3.97 0.96 27.60
N ASP A 272 3.05 1.86 27.28
CA ASP A 272 1.93 2.22 28.16
C ASP A 272 1.14 1.00 28.62
N VAL A 273 0.69 1.04 29.85
CA VAL A 273 -0.22 0.03 30.42
C VAL A 273 -1.64 0.35 29.95
N LEU A 274 -2.33 -0.66 29.40
CA LEU A 274 -3.72 -0.48 29.02
C LEU A 274 -4.63 -0.27 30.24
N PRO A 275 -5.68 0.57 30.12
CA PRO A 275 -6.66 0.74 31.17
C PRO A 275 -7.29 -0.60 31.57
N ASP A 276 -7.37 -0.88 32.87
CA ASP A 276 -8.13 -2.03 33.36
C ASP A 276 -9.63 -1.76 33.18
N MET A 277 -10.25 -2.52 32.30
CA MET A 277 -11.68 -2.47 32.02
C MET A 277 -12.43 -3.64 32.67
N GLY A 278 -11.85 -4.30 33.65
CA GLY A 278 -12.43 -5.43 34.33
C GLY A 278 -12.47 -6.68 33.44
N GLN A 279 -13.66 -7.05 32.94
CA GLN A 279 -13.84 -8.27 32.12
C GLN A 279 -13.13 -8.24 30.76
N ASN A 280 -12.62 -7.07 30.33
CA ASN A 280 -11.92 -6.90 29.05
C ASN A 280 -10.41 -6.70 29.22
N ARG A 281 -9.77 -7.52 30.02
CA ARG A 281 -8.30 -7.56 30.02
C ARG A 281 -7.82 -7.86 28.61
N ALA A 282 -7.03 -6.95 28.06
CA ALA A 282 -6.32 -7.22 26.83
C ALA A 282 -5.55 -8.53 27.02
N LYS A 283 -5.85 -9.55 26.20
CA LYS A 283 -5.00 -10.74 26.14
C LYS A 283 -3.63 -10.27 25.70
N SER A 284 -2.59 -10.70 26.39
CA SER A 284 -1.22 -10.48 25.93
C SER A 284 -1.15 -10.93 24.47
N LEU A 285 -0.70 -10.05 23.58
CA LEU A 285 -0.45 -10.38 22.19
C LEU A 285 0.78 -11.30 22.17
N SER A 286 0.58 -12.59 22.39
CA SER A 286 1.57 -13.59 22.05
C SER A 286 1.45 -13.86 20.56
N VAL A 287 2.46 -13.46 19.82
CA VAL A 287 2.66 -13.90 18.44
C VAL A 287 3.31 -15.29 18.55
N GLU A 288 2.50 -16.35 18.38
CA GLU A 288 3.01 -17.70 18.12
C GLU A 288 3.55 -17.80 16.70
#